data_c1f9f65f2edfb55fab8023d686d158dd
#
_entry.id   c1f9f65f2edfb55fab8023d686d158dd
#
_cell.length_a   1.000
_cell.length_b   1.000
_cell.length_c   1.000
_cell.angle_alpha   90.00
_cell.angle_beta   90.00
_cell.angle_gamma   90.00
#
_symmetry.space_group_name_H-M   'P 1'
#
loop_
_entity.id
_entity.type
_entity.pdbx_description
1 polymer ?
#
loop_
_entity_poly.entity_id
_entity_poly.type
_entity_poly.pdbx_seq_one_letter_code
_entity_poly.pdbx_strand_id
1 'polypeptide(L)'
;MPVPPSAITRLADWTVGVGVADIAPRATELAKLLLIDTLGCGFAALDDPCARGVLATLDTLGDRPQCTVIGHRRPMSAPNAVLANGTLVRVLDLNDYVTGADPRSGARGGHPSDNIPVALAAAELAHAAGRELLAGIVLGYEIYGRGKALMEAQSAWDGVSISGLVAPAIAGRLLGLRADQVAHAVALSAARAATPVGVREGGISAAKSVANALIAQSGMQAALLAANGLTGPLDLFEAERGLRAVFAHGSEAAGDVLAAALPGESFIMRVAMKAYPCFAGGQSAVAAALALHRLVRGDIARLSSIHVVLADLPIVHRQMSDPGRIVPHSREAADHSLHFLIAVALVDGAFGLAQFDNQRWTDPQLRALMARFVMTTDRDLTRRAGSSYPCAIRATDRDGKAYDVEILHPPGHAAEGLDASAVLEKFDRVTADRLKTGQRSRIVEAVMQLESAHSCDGLLQSLLPEQAP
;
A
#
# COMPACT_ATOMS: atom_id res chain seq x y z
N MET A 1 37.61 -15.26 16.09
CA MET A 1 36.77 -15.67 14.97
C MET A 1 36.39 -14.41 14.22
N PRO A 2 36.30 -14.39 12.88
CA PRO A 2 35.82 -13.21 12.16
C PRO A 2 34.40 -12.89 12.64
N VAL A 3 34.11 -11.62 12.85
CA VAL A 3 32.76 -11.15 13.19
C VAL A 3 31.87 -11.44 11.99
N PRO A 4 30.69 -12.09 12.16
CA PRO A 4 29.78 -12.35 11.05
C PRO A 4 29.33 -11.03 10.44
N PRO A 5 29.06 -10.99 9.11
CA PRO A 5 28.56 -9.78 8.47
C PRO A 5 27.21 -9.37 9.06
N SER A 6 26.99 -8.05 9.18
CA SER A 6 25.77 -7.49 9.75
C SER A 6 24.53 -7.87 8.93
N ALA A 7 23.34 -7.78 9.52
CA ALA A 7 22.08 -8.03 8.83
C ALA A 7 21.90 -7.11 7.59
N ILE A 8 22.34 -5.85 7.70
CA ILE A 8 22.32 -4.89 6.58
C ILE A 8 23.25 -5.35 5.45
N THR A 9 24.48 -5.79 5.77
CA THR A 9 25.42 -6.31 4.76
C THR A 9 24.84 -7.55 4.07
N ARG A 10 24.32 -8.51 4.84
CA ARG A 10 23.69 -9.72 4.29
C ARG A 10 22.47 -9.42 3.44
N LEU A 11 21.64 -8.44 3.84
CA LEU A 11 20.49 -7.99 3.03
C LEU A 11 20.96 -7.40 1.69
N ALA A 12 22.03 -6.60 1.70
CA ALA A 12 22.58 -6.00 0.50
C ALA A 12 23.18 -7.07 -0.44
N ASP A 13 23.97 -8.01 0.11
CA ASP A 13 24.53 -9.14 -0.66
C ASP A 13 23.40 -9.96 -1.32
N TRP A 14 22.36 -10.27 -0.55
CA TRP A 14 21.18 -10.97 -1.05
C TRP A 14 20.47 -10.18 -2.15
N THR A 15 20.22 -8.88 -1.94
CA THR A 15 19.49 -8.01 -2.89
C THR A 15 20.22 -7.93 -4.25
N VAL A 16 21.54 -7.82 -4.23
CA VAL A 16 22.36 -7.76 -5.45
C VAL A 16 22.55 -9.14 -6.07
N GLY A 17 22.66 -10.19 -5.23
CA GLY A 17 22.95 -11.56 -5.66
C GLY A 17 21.78 -12.28 -6.32
N VAL A 18 20.52 -11.90 -6.04
CA VAL A 18 19.34 -12.54 -6.67
C VAL A 18 19.24 -12.15 -8.13
N GLY A 19 19.38 -13.12 -9.03
CA GLY A 19 19.21 -12.91 -10.47
C GLY A 19 17.75 -12.82 -10.90
N VAL A 20 17.48 -12.23 -12.07
CA VAL A 20 16.13 -12.23 -12.65
C VAL A 20 15.60 -13.67 -12.85
N ALA A 21 16.50 -14.60 -13.22
CA ALA A 21 16.15 -16.01 -13.43
C ALA A 21 15.76 -16.77 -12.14
N ASP A 22 16.10 -16.22 -10.96
CA ASP A 22 15.75 -16.83 -9.67
C ASP A 22 14.33 -16.47 -9.24
N ILE A 23 13.69 -15.52 -9.93
CA ILE A 23 12.33 -15.07 -9.63
C ILE A 23 11.33 -15.99 -10.31
N ALA A 24 10.40 -16.53 -9.52
CA ALA A 24 9.37 -17.41 -10.06
C ALA A 24 8.49 -16.68 -11.09
N PRO A 25 8.13 -17.32 -12.23
CA PRO A 25 7.29 -16.69 -13.26
C PRO A 25 5.99 -16.12 -12.72
N ARG A 26 5.36 -16.79 -11.77
CA ARG A 26 4.13 -16.32 -11.13
C ARG A 26 4.33 -15.02 -10.35
N ALA A 27 5.48 -14.83 -9.69
CA ALA A 27 5.81 -13.58 -9.00
C ALA A 27 5.99 -12.42 -9.98
N THR A 28 6.61 -12.68 -11.14
CA THR A 28 6.76 -11.71 -12.23
C THR A 28 5.40 -11.30 -12.81
N GLU A 29 4.50 -12.26 -13.00
CA GLU A 29 3.14 -11.99 -13.47
C GLU A 29 2.37 -11.10 -12.48
N LEU A 30 2.43 -11.43 -11.18
CA LEU A 30 1.81 -10.61 -10.14
C LEU A 30 2.41 -9.21 -10.05
N ALA A 31 3.72 -9.07 -10.26
CA ALA A 31 4.37 -7.77 -10.30
C ALA A 31 3.81 -6.87 -11.41
N LYS A 32 3.50 -7.42 -12.58
CA LYS A 32 2.83 -6.67 -13.66
C LYS A 32 1.43 -6.24 -13.25
N LEU A 33 0.62 -7.14 -12.68
CA LEU A 33 -0.74 -6.83 -12.26
C LEU A 33 -0.77 -5.77 -11.16
N LEU A 34 0.12 -5.88 -10.16
CA LEU A 34 0.24 -4.90 -9.08
C LEU A 34 0.80 -3.57 -9.56
N LEU A 35 1.66 -3.57 -10.59
CA LEU A 35 2.10 -2.34 -11.25
C LEU A 35 0.93 -1.64 -11.95
N ILE A 36 0.08 -2.37 -12.70
CA ILE A 36 -1.13 -1.80 -13.32
C ILE A 36 -2.06 -1.21 -12.26
N ASP A 37 -2.32 -1.95 -11.17
CA ASP A 37 -3.15 -1.47 -10.06
C ASP A 37 -2.59 -0.18 -9.44
N THR A 38 -1.28 -0.17 -9.19
CA THR A 38 -0.56 0.98 -8.61
C THR A 38 -0.63 2.21 -9.51
N LEU A 39 -0.40 2.04 -10.80
CA LEU A 39 -0.51 3.13 -11.79
C LEU A 39 -1.95 3.66 -11.85
N GLY A 40 -2.95 2.77 -11.81
CA GLY A 40 -4.36 3.17 -11.75
C GLY A 40 -4.67 4.05 -10.52
N CYS A 41 -4.16 3.67 -9.35
CA CYS A 41 -4.27 4.49 -8.14
C CYS A 41 -3.62 5.87 -8.31
N GLY A 42 -2.43 5.91 -8.93
CA GLY A 42 -1.71 7.17 -9.19
C GLY A 42 -2.49 8.12 -10.10
N PHE A 43 -3.04 7.62 -11.22
CA PHE A 43 -3.85 8.45 -12.11
C PHE A 43 -5.16 8.91 -11.47
N ALA A 44 -5.81 8.07 -10.68
CA ALA A 44 -7.03 8.43 -9.97
C ALA A 44 -6.83 9.56 -8.95
N ALA A 45 -5.61 9.73 -8.46
CA ALA A 45 -5.25 10.69 -7.40
C ALA A 45 -4.83 12.08 -7.89
N LEU A 46 -4.78 12.33 -9.20
CA LEU A 46 -4.22 13.58 -9.75
C LEU A 46 -4.89 14.86 -9.24
N ASP A 47 -6.17 14.80 -8.91
CA ASP A 47 -6.90 15.96 -8.35
C ASP A 47 -7.01 15.94 -6.82
N ASP A 48 -6.44 14.95 -6.15
CA ASP A 48 -6.47 14.91 -4.69
C ASP A 48 -5.73 16.13 -4.10
N PRO A 49 -6.32 16.85 -3.14
CA PRO A 49 -5.73 18.07 -2.58
C PRO A 49 -4.35 17.84 -1.97
N CYS A 50 -4.11 16.70 -1.32
CA CYS A 50 -2.80 16.37 -0.73
C CYS A 50 -1.76 16.14 -1.84
N ALA A 51 -2.09 15.36 -2.88
CA ALA A 51 -1.20 15.12 -4.01
C ALA A 51 -0.87 16.43 -4.75
N ARG A 52 -1.87 17.26 -5.01
CA ARG A 52 -1.68 18.60 -5.62
C ARG A 52 -0.79 19.50 -4.76
N GLY A 53 -0.95 19.46 -3.44
CA GLY A 53 -0.10 20.23 -2.52
C GLY A 53 1.36 19.81 -2.58
N VAL A 54 1.63 18.48 -2.66
CA VAL A 54 2.99 17.96 -2.83
C VAL A 54 3.58 18.38 -4.18
N LEU A 55 2.84 18.20 -5.29
CA LEU A 55 3.28 18.61 -6.62
C LEU A 55 3.60 20.10 -6.70
N ALA A 56 2.72 20.97 -6.18
CA ALA A 56 2.94 22.41 -6.14
C ALA A 56 4.17 22.80 -5.31
N THR A 57 4.42 22.08 -4.22
CA THR A 57 5.63 22.29 -3.39
C THR A 57 6.89 21.94 -4.19
N LEU A 58 6.89 20.79 -4.88
CA LEU A 58 8.03 20.36 -5.69
C LEU A 58 8.28 21.29 -6.87
N ASP A 59 7.23 21.79 -7.51
CA ASP A 59 7.34 22.81 -8.56
C ASP A 59 7.96 24.11 -8.05
N THR A 60 7.62 24.53 -6.82
CA THR A 60 8.18 25.73 -6.17
C THR A 60 9.67 25.57 -5.84
N LEU A 61 10.09 24.37 -5.38
CA LEU A 61 11.48 24.10 -5.07
C LEU A 61 12.36 24.11 -6.33
N GLY A 62 11.79 23.79 -7.48
CA GLY A 62 12.50 23.60 -8.72
C GLY A 62 13.35 22.34 -8.72
N ASP A 63 13.61 21.77 -9.90
CA ASP A 63 14.30 20.48 -9.94
C ASP A 63 14.97 20.21 -11.29
N ARG A 64 15.93 19.25 -11.28
CA ARG A 64 16.54 18.73 -12.51
C ARG A 64 15.58 17.68 -13.11
N PRO A 65 15.16 17.81 -14.39
CA PRO A 65 14.27 16.86 -15.03
C PRO A 65 15.00 15.54 -15.32
N GLN A 66 14.66 14.46 -14.62
CA GLN A 66 15.31 13.15 -14.75
C GLN A 66 14.32 12.00 -14.83
N CYS A 67 13.23 12.04 -14.05
CA CYS A 67 12.30 10.93 -13.90
C CYS A 67 10.85 11.37 -14.09
N THR A 68 10.06 10.49 -14.67
CA THR A 68 8.64 10.67 -14.99
C THR A 68 7.79 10.74 -13.73
N VAL A 69 6.86 11.71 -13.71
CA VAL A 69 5.78 11.79 -12.74
C VAL A 69 4.46 11.42 -13.42
N ILE A 70 3.71 10.50 -12.80
CA ILE A 70 2.44 9.97 -13.33
C ILE A 70 1.47 11.12 -13.61
N GLY A 71 1.01 11.22 -14.85
CA GLY A 71 0.05 12.22 -15.28
C GLY A 71 0.58 13.67 -15.28
N HIS A 72 1.89 13.88 -15.10
CA HIS A 72 2.49 15.21 -15.02
C HIS A 72 3.49 15.45 -16.16
N ARG A 73 3.47 16.66 -16.76
CA ARG A 73 4.30 16.95 -17.95
C ARG A 73 5.77 17.19 -17.63
N ARG A 74 6.08 17.62 -16.41
CA ARG A 74 7.47 17.96 -16.03
C ARG A 74 8.10 16.81 -15.30
N PRO A 75 9.18 16.23 -15.81
CA PRO A 75 10.00 15.30 -15.07
C PRO A 75 10.63 15.99 -13.84
N MET A 76 10.95 15.21 -12.83
CA MET A 76 11.59 15.68 -11.59
C MET A 76 12.88 14.89 -11.35
N SER A 77 13.74 15.35 -10.42
CA SER A 77 14.84 14.50 -9.94
C SER A 77 14.31 13.19 -9.39
N ALA A 78 15.09 12.14 -9.44
CA ALA A 78 14.63 10.82 -9.02
C ALA A 78 14.03 10.81 -7.58
N PRO A 79 14.64 11.46 -6.56
CA PRO A 79 14.02 11.52 -5.23
C PRO A 79 12.67 12.26 -5.23
N ASN A 80 12.55 13.35 -5.99
CA ASN A 80 11.32 14.15 -6.03
C ASN A 80 10.22 13.44 -6.84
N ALA A 81 10.56 12.72 -7.90
CA ALA A 81 9.63 11.85 -8.62
C ALA A 81 9.11 10.72 -7.72
N VAL A 82 9.96 10.17 -6.84
CA VAL A 82 9.54 9.18 -5.83
C VAL A 82 8.54 9.78 -4.84
N LEU A 83 8.78 11.01 -4.33
CA LEU A 83 7.85 11.69 -3.44
C LEU A 83 6.50 11.96 -4.14
N ALA A 84 6.54 12.50 -5.36
CA ALA A 84 5.36 12.81 -6.14
C ALA A 84 4.52 11.55 -6.43
N ASN A 85 5.13 10.55 -7.07
CA ASN A 85 4.47 9.31 -7.43
C ASN A 85 4.03 8.49 -6.21
N GLY A 86 4.85 8.44 -5.15
CA GLY A 86 4.51 7.76 -3.90
C GLY A 86 3.29 8.38 -3.22
N THR A 87 3.16 9.71 -3.26
CA THR A 87 1.96 10.39 -2.76
C THR A 87 0.74 10.07 -3.61
N LEU A 88 0.85 10.17 -4.95
CA LEU A 88 -0.24 9.82 -5.88
C LEU A 88 -0.74 8.39 -5.67
N VAL A 89 0.17 7.44 -5.53
CA VAL A 89 -0.18 6.02 -5.33
C VAL A 89 -0.92 5.79 -4.01
N ARG A 90 -0.51 6.52 -2.95
CA ARG A 90 -0.95 6.22 -1.57
C ARG A 90 -2.17 6.98 -1.09
N VAL A 91 -2.39 8.19 -1.58
CA VAL A 91 -3.32 9.16 -0.98
C VAL A 91 -4.78 8.69 -0.94
N LEU A 92 -5.22 7.88 -1.90
CA LEU A 92 -6.59 7.38 -1.98
C LEU A 92 -6.86 6.15 -1.09
N ASP A 93 -5.83 5.60 -0.46
CA ASP A 93 -5.90 4.33 0.32
C ASP A 93 -6.51 3.16 -0.49
N LEU A 94 -6.22 3.11 -1.79
CA LEU A 94 -6.81 2.21 -2.78
C LEU A 94 -5.81 1.18 -3.34
N ASN A 95 -4.51 1.40 -3.12
CA ASN A 95 -3.46 0.48 -3.52
C ASN A 95 -3.49 -0.82 -2.70
N ASP A 96 -2.64 -1.77 -3.04
CA ASP A 96 -2.58 -3.09 -2.43
C ASP A 96 -2.49 -3.09 -0.89
N TYR A 97 -2.61 -4.26 -0.29
CA TYR A 97 -2.31 -4.45 1.13
C TYR A 97 -1.88 -5.89 1.43
N VAL A 98 -1.08 -6.04 2.49
CA VAL A 98 -0.63 -7.35 2.95
C VAL A 98 -1.77 -8.09 3.63
N THR A 99 -2.07 -9.31 3.13
CA THR A 99 -2.92 -10.29 3.80
C THR A 99 -2.05 -11.35 4.45
N GLY A 100 -2.47 -11.90 5.58
CA GLY A 100 -1.81 -13.06 6.12
C GLY A 100 -0.44 -12.78 6.73
N ALA A 101 -0.39 -11.90 7.68
CA ALA A 101 0.68 -11.95 8.65
C ALA A 101 0.48 -13.14 9.59
N ASP A 102 1.57 -13.60 10.20
CA ASP A 102 1.52 -14.58 11.27
C ASP A 102 0.45 -14.14 12.31
N PRO A 103 -0.56 -14.98 12.60
CA PRO A 103 -1.56 -14.69 13.62
C PRO A 103 -0.95 -14.31 14.98
N ARG A 104 0.29 -14.74 15.24
CA ARG A 104 1.02 -14.49 16.48
C ARG A 104 1.61 -13.08 16.56
N SER A 105 2.05 -12.51 15.44
CA SER A 105 2.65 -11.17 15.42
C SER A 105 1.59 -10.05 15.35
N GLY A 106 0.34 -10.36 14.97
CA GLY A 106 -0.71 -9.36 14.73
C GLY A 106 -0.38 -8.38 13.59
N ALA A 107 0.73 -8.58 12.90
CA ALA A 107 1.28 -7.67 11.90
C ALA A 107 0.56 -7.83 10.57
N ARG A 108 -0.69 -7.41 10.49
CA ARG A 108 -1.48 -7.31 9.27
C ARG A 108 -1.41 -5.90 8.70
N GLY A 109 -1.70 -5.79 7.42
CA GLY A 109 -1.71 -4.51 6.72
C GLY A 109 -0.33 -4.05 6.28
N GLY A 110 -0.30 -2.86 5.69
CA GLY A 110 0.87 -2.32 5.03
C GLY A 110 0.78 -2.48 3.52
N HIS A 111 1.52 -1.66 2.79
CA HIS A 111 1.34 -1.44 1.37
C HIS A 111 2.70 -1.55 0.66
N PRO A 112 3.13 -2.75 0.24
CA PRO A 112 4.41 -2.92 -0.46
C PRO A 112 4.51 -2.11 -1.74
N SER A 113 3.39 -1.92 -2.47
CA SER A 113 3.31 -1.11 -3.68
C SER A 113 3.70 0.36 -3.48
N ASP A 114 3.70 0.87 -2.25
CA ASP A 114 4.23 2.19 -1.91
C ASP A 114 5.71 2.39 -2.33
N ASN A 115 6.43 1.28 -2.61
CA ASN A 115 7.82 1.30 -3.07
C ASN A 115 7.95 1.12 -4.60
N ILE A 116 6.89 0.85 -5.35
CA ILE A 116 6.91 0.80 -6.83
C ILE A 116 7.42 2.12 -7.43
N PRO A 117 7.05 3.31 -6.92
CA PRO A 117 7.61 4.58 -7.39
C PRO A 117 9.13 4.66 -7.33
N VAL A 118 9.76 4.01 -6.33
CA VAL A 118 11.23 3.92 -6.24
C VAL A 118 11.78 3.07 -7.37
N ALA A 119 11.16 1.91 -7.62
CA ALA A 119 11.58 1.02 -8.70
C ALA A 119 11.45 1.69 -10.07
N LEU A 120 10.35 2.42 -10.32
CA LEU A 120 10.15 3.19 -11.55
C LEU A 120 11.23 4.26 -11.74
N ALA A 121 11.45 5.11 -10.73
CA ALA A 121 12.43 6.20 -10.83
C ALA A 121 13.87 5.68 -10.96
N ALA A 122 14.23 4.61 -10.24
CA ALA A 122 15.56 4.02 -10.32
C ALA A 122 15.78 3.32 -11.69
N ALA A 123 14.77 2.60 -12.19
CA ALA A 123 14.83 1.97 -13.51
C ALA A 123 14.94 2.99 -14.63
N GLU A 124 14.21 4.11 -14.56
CA GLU A 124 14.31 5.22 -15.52
C GLU A 124 15.69 5.85 -15.50
N LEU A 125 16.22 6.20 -14.32
CA LEU A 125 17.52 6.81 -14.16
C LEU A 125 18.67 5.92 -14.66
N ALA A 126 18.53 4.60 -14.51
CA ALA A 126 19.49 3.60 -14.96
C ALA A 126 19.27 3.09 -16.38
N HIS A 127 18.23 3.54 -17.08
CA HIS A 127 17.79 2.97 -18.37
C HIS A 127 17.66 1.43 -18.31
N ALA A 128 17.11 0.92 -17.22
CA ALA A 128 17.03 -0.51 -16.97
C ALA A 128 16.06 -1.22 -17.92
N ALA A 129 16.36 -2.50 -18.22
CA ALA A 129 15.42 -3.36 -18.94
C ALA A 129 14.15 -3.62 -18.12
N GLY A 130 13.03 -3.85 -18.81
CA GLY A 130 11.75 -4.08 -18.11
C GLY A 130 11.78 -5.28 -17.15
N ARG A 131 12.52 -6.35 -17.47
CA ARG A 131 12.73 -7.49 -16.57
C ARG A 131 13.43 -7.12 -15.25
N GLU A 132 14.37 -6.15 -15.27
CA GLU A 132 15.04 -5.66 -14.06
C GLU A 132 14.09 -4.82 -13.21
N LEU A 133 13.24 -4.00 -13.83
CA LEU A 133 12.17 -3.29 -13.12
C LEU A 133 11.25 -4.28 -12.38
N LEU A 134 10.77 -5.32 -13.07
CA LEU A 134 9.91 -6.35 -12.47
C LEU A 134 10.62 -7.09 -11.34
N ALA A 135 11.91 -7.42 -11.51
CA ALA A 135 12.73 -8.01 -10.45
C ALA A 135 12.84 -7.08 -9.24
N GLY A 136 13.11 -5.80 -9.47
CA GLY A 136 13.16 -4.77 -8.41
C GLY A 136 11.84 -4.68 -7.63
N ILE A 137 10.70 -4.75 -8.33
CA ILE A 137 9.37 -4.78 -7.70
C ILE A 137 9.24 -6.04 -6.81
N VAL A 138 9.48 -7.24 -7.34
CA VAL A 138 9.34 -8.50 -6.57
C VAL A 138 10.25 -8.49 -5.34
N LEU A 139 11.50 -8.05 -5.47
CA LEU A 139 12.42 -7.95 -4.34
C LEU A 139 11.96 -6.90 -3.32
N GLY A 140 11.40 -5.80 -3.78
CA GLY A 140 10.80 -4.79 -2.90
C GLY A 140 9.68 -5.36 -2.04
N TYR A 141 8.80 -6.17 -2.62
CA TYR A 141 7.75 -6.89 -1.88
C TYR A 141 8.34 -7.89 -0.88
N GLU A 142 9.39 -8.62 -1.28
CA GLU A 142 10.05 -9.59 -0.42
C GLU A 142 10.71 -8.93 0.80
N ILE A 143 11.49 -7.86 0.58
CA ILE A 143 12.13 -7.10 1.67
C ILE A 143 11.06 -6.50 2.60
N TYR A 144 9.97 -5.95 2.02
CA TYR A 144 8.86 -5.41 2.80
C TYR A 144 8.24 -6.48 3.70
N GLY A 145 7.97 -7.67 3.16
CA GLY A 145 7.40 -8.79 3.90
C GLY A 145 8.28 -9.23 5.06
N ARG A 146 9.58 -9.33 4.84
CA ARG A 146 10.57 -9.67 5.87
C ARG A 146 10.64 -8.61 6.96
N GLY A 147 10.70 -7.32 6.58
CA GLY A 147 10.65 -6.21 7.52
C GLY A 147 9.36 -6.22 8.33
N LYS A 148 8.23 -6.53 7.68
CA LYS A 148 6.93 -6.62 8.34
C LYS A 148 6.85 -7.78 9.34
N ALA A 149 7.46 -8.91 9.05
CA ALA A 149 7.53 -10.04 9.96
C ALA A 149 8.35 -9.75 11.23
N LEU A 150 9.26 -8.77 11.18
CA LEU A 150 10.05 -8.33 12.31
C LEU A 150 9.35 -7.31 13.20
N MET A 151 8.38 -6.57 12.65
CA MET A 151 7.64 -5.57 13.41
C MET A 151 6.59 -6.22 14.29
N GLU A 152 6.70 -6.03 15.59
CA GLU A 152 5.67 -6.48 16.53
C GLU A 152 4.42 -5.61 16.45
N ALA A 153 3.28 -6.20 16.84
CA ALA A 153 1.98 -5.54 16.84
C ALA A 153 1.92 -4.29 17.74
N GLN A 154 2.81 -4.18 18.70
CA GLN A 154 2.91 -3.07 19.66
C GLN A 154 4.09 -2.14 19.37
N SER A 155 4.70 -2.23 18.19
CA SER A 155 5.77 -1.31 17.80
C SER A 155 5.31 0.15 17.90
N ALA A 156 6.17 1.01 18.43
CA ALA A 156 5.96 2.46 18.40
C ALA A 156 6.10 3.05 16.99
N TRP A 157 6.62 2.26 16.05
CA TRP A 157 6.87 2.67 14.67
C TRP A 157 5.78 2.17 13.72
N ASP A 158 5.33 3.05 12.83
CA ASP A 158 4.40 2.69 11.76
C ASP A 158 5.08 1.80 10.70
N GLY A 159 4.31 0.90 10.09
CA GLY A 159 4.78 0.00 9.05
C GLY A 159 5.45 0.66 7.84
N VAL A 160 5.17 1.93 7.58
CA VAL A 160 5.83 2.70 6.50
C VAL A 160 7.34 2.85 6.75
N SER A 161 7.79 2.75 8.00
CA SER A 161 9.22 2.80 8.35
C SER A 161 10.04 1.67 7.71
N ILE A 162 9.40 0.55 7.33
CA ILE A 162 10.04 -0.56 6.62
C ILE A 162 10.58 -0.12 5.26
N SER A 163 9.95 0.87 4.62
CA SER A 163 10.43 1.42 3.36
C SER A 163 11.83 2.05 3.45
N GLY A 164 12.29 2.35 4.67
CA GLY A 164 13.69 2.73 4.91
C GLY A 164 14.71 1.63 4.63
N LEU A 165 14.27 0.36 4.61
CA LEU A 165 15.09 -0.78 4.16
C LEU A 165 14.83 -1.07 2.68
N VAL A 166 13.57 -1.04 2.25
CA VAL A 166 13.13 -1.42 0.90
C VAL A 166 13.63 -0.44 -0.16
N ALA A 167 13.34 0.85 0.02
CA ALA A 167 13.61 1.88 -1.00
C ALA A 167 15.10 1.96 -1.39
N PRO A 168 16.07 2.06 -0.46
CA PRO A 168 17.48 2.12 -0.82
C PRO A 168 18.00 0.81 -1.42
N ALA A 169 17.48 -0.35 -0.99
CA ALA A 169 17.88 -1.65 -1.49
C ALA A 169 17.50 -1.83 -2.97
N ILE A 170 16.21 -1.58 -3.32
CA ILE A 170 15.75 -1.70 -4.72
C ILE A 170 16.32 -0.60 -5.60
N ALA A 171 16.46 0.63 -5.09
CA ALA A 171 17.10 1.71 -5.83
C ALA A 171 18.56 1.38 -6.14
N GLY A 172 19.33 0.94 -5.13
CA GLY A 172 20.73 0.58 -5.31
C GLY A 172 20.93 -0.56 -6.30
N ARG A 173 20.08 -1.61 -6.23
CA ARG A 173 20.10 -2.71 -7.21
C ARG A 173 19.84 -2.23 -8.62
N LEU A 174 18.77 -1.46 -8.83
CA LEU A 174 18.39 -0.98 -10.17
C LEU A 174 19.42 0.01 -10.75
N LEU A 175 20.07 0.79 -9.90
CA LEU A 175 21.18 1.67 -10.29
C LEU A 175 22.51 0.92 -10.53
N GLY A 176 22.55 -0.41 -10.35
CA GLY A 176 23.75 -1.21 -10.56
C GLY A 176 24.84 -1.00 -9.51
N LEU A 177 24.46 -0.60 -8.28
CA LEU A 177 25.41 -0.43 -7.19
C LEU A 177 25.98 -1.77 -6.72
N ARG A 178 27.25 -1.78 -6.26
CA ARG A 178 27.85 -2.93 -5.62
C ARG A 178 27.18 -3.21 -4.25
N ALA A 179 27.29 -4.43 -3.78
CA ALA A 179 26.65 -4.84 -2.51
C ALA A 179 27.11 -3.97 -1.31
N ASP A 180 28.40 -3.58 -1.24
CA ASP A 180 28.89 -2.66 -0.21
C ASP A 180 28.21 -1.29 -0.26
N GLN A 181 27.99 -0.74 -1.45
CA GLN A 181 27.29 0.52 -1.65
C GLN A 181 25.80 0.39 -1.27
N VAL A 182 25.15 -0.73 -1.66
CA VAL A 182 23.75 -1.00 -1.24
C VAL A 182 23.65 -1.10 0.27
N ALA A 183 24.62 -1.75 0.96
CA ALA A 183 24.64 -1.83 2.42
C ALA A 183 24.72 -0.43 3.06
N HIS A 184 25.61 0.45 2.56
CA HIS A 184 25.67 1.83 3.02
C HIS A 184 24.39 2.61 2.73
N ALA A 185 23.77 2.43 1.56
CA ALA A 185 22.50 3.06 1.22
C ALA A 185 21.40 2.65 2.20
N VAL A 186 21.28 1.35 2.51
CA VAL A 186 20.31 0.83 3.49
C VAL A 186 20.56 1.41 4.87
N ALA A 187 21.82 1.43 5.34
CA ALA A 187 22.18 1.97 6.64
C ALA A 187 21.86 3.47 6.75
N LEU A 188 22.21 4.27 5.73
CA LEU A 188 21.92 5.71 5.69
C LEU A 188 20.39 6.00 5.71
N SER A 189 19.63 5.23 4.97
CA SER A 189 18.16 5.38 4.90
C SER A 189 17.50 4.95 6.20
N ALA A 190 17.83 3.76 6.68
CA ALA A 190 17.23 3.17 7.88
C ALA A 190 17.45 4.02 9.14
N ALA A 191 18.61 4.69 9.25
CA ALA A 191 18.90 5.62 10.34
C ALA A 191 17.95 6.82 10.41
N ARG A 192 17.16 7.07 9.36
CA ARG A 192 16.22 8.22 9.25
C ARG A 192 14.76 7.80 9.07
N ALA A 193 14.50 6.53 8.81
CA ALA A 193 13.18 6.00 8.49
C ALA A 193 12.37 5.71 9.77
N ALA A 194 11.93 6.75 10.44
CA ALA A 194 11.24 6.65 11.72
C ALA A 194 9.92 7.44 11.68
N THR A 195 8.82 6.75 11.35
CA THR A 195 7.47 7.32 11.46
C THR A 195 6.77 6.72 12.67
N PRO A 196 6.43 7.51 13.71
CA PRO A 196 5.67 7.01 14.85
C PRO A 196 4.27 6.54 14.45
N VAL A 197 3.77 5.48 15.10
CA VAL A 197 2.41 4.97 14.88
C VAL A 197 1.32 6.01 15.18
N GLY A 198 1.63 7.02 15.99
CA GLY A 198 0.76 8.15 16.30
C GLY A 198 0.30 8.95 15.07
N VAL A 199 0.96 8.83 13.91
CA VAL A 199 0.49 9.40 12.63
C VAL A 199 -0.89 8.85 12.21
N ARG A 200 -1.30 7.71 12.80
CA ARG A 200 -2.60 7.03 12.58
C ARG A 200 -3.51 7.05 13.79
N GLU A 201 -3.23 7.89 14.79
CA GLU A 201 -4.00 7.99 16.01
C GLU A 201 -4.66 9.36 16.13
N GLY A 202 -5.75 9.45 16.87
CA GLY A 202 -6.50 10.70 17.05
C GLY A 202 -7.03 11.27 15.72
N GLY A 203 -6.83 12.56 15.50
CA GLY A 203 -7.23 13.24 14.27
C GLY A 203 -6.30 12.90 13.12
N ILE A 204 -6.65 11.89 12.31
CA ILE A 204 -5.85 11.47 11.15
C ILE A 204 -5.81 12.62 10.13
N SER A 205 -4.60 12.96 9.69
CA SER A 205 -4.34 14.02 8.72
C SER A 205 -3.65 13.50 7.46
N ALA A 206 -3.46 14.37 6.46
CA ALA A 206 -2.72 14.07 5.24
C ALA A 206 -1.29 13.57 5.48
N ALA A 207 -0.71 13.80 6.67
CA ALA A 207 0.60 13.24 7.04
C ALA A 207 0.65 11.72 6.88
N LYS A 208 -0.44 11.00 7.17
CA LYS A 208 -0.58 9.55 6.93
C LYS A 208 -0.32 9.19 5.47
N SER A 209 -0.79 10.00 4.54
CA SER A 209 -0.76 9.72 3.10
C SER A 209 0.61 9.96 2.47
N VAL A 210 1.39 10.90 3.03
CA VAL A 210 2.74 11.22 2.51
C VAL A 210 3.86 10.51 3.28
N ALA A 211 3.58 9.91 4.42
CA ALA A 211 4.61 9.35 5.31
C ALA A 211 5.54 8.35 4.59
N ASN A 212 4.97 7.41 3.84
CA ASN A 212 5.78 6.44 3.09
C ASN A 212 6.58 7.10 1.97
N ALA A 213 5.96 8.02 1.23
CA ALA A 213 6.61 8.70 0.11
C ALA A 213 7.83 9.51 0.54
N LEU A 214 7.79 10.16 1.72
CA LEU A 214 8.93 10.87 2.32
C LEU A 214 10.06 9.91 2.72
N ILE A 215 9.75 8.75 3.28
CA ILE A 215 10.75 7.73 3.60
C ILE A 215 11.35 7.17 2.31
N ALA A 216 10.54 6.86 1.32
CA ALA A 216 10.99 6.33 0.03
C ALA A 216 11.87 7.35 -0.72
N GLN A 217 11.52 8.65 -0.69
CA GLN A 217 12.36 9.74 -1.18
C GLN A 217 13.72 9.73 -0.50
N SER A 218 13.75 9.65 0.84
CA SER A 218 14.99 9.56 1.61
C SER A 218 15.80 8.31 1.26
N GLY A 219 15.14 7.18 0.99
CA GLY A 219 15.79 5.95 0.54
C GLY A 219 16.45 6.08 -0.83
N MET A 220 15.77 6.71 -1.78
CA MET A 220 16.34 7.04 -3.10
C MET A 220 17.54 7.99 -2.97
N GLN A 221 17.46 9.02 -2.12
CA GLN A 221 18.60 9.90 -1.83
C GLN A 221 19.77 9.11 -1.22
N ALA A 222 19.50 8.19 -0.29
CA ALA A 222 20.53 7.38 0.34
C ALA A 222 21.27 6.49 -0.67
N ALA A 223 20.56 5.91 -1.65
CA ALA A 223 21.19 5.15 -2.73
C ALA A 223 22.13 6.05 -3.58
N LEU A 224 21.70 7.26 -3.92
CA LEU A 224 22.54 8.21 -4.66
C LEU A 224 23.76 8.70 -3.84
N LEU A 225 23.60 8.89 -2.52
CA LEU A 225 24.68 9.26 -1.63
C LEU A 225 25.72 8.14 -1.54
N ALA A 226 25.29 6.89 -1.39
CA ALA A 226 26.16 5.74 -1.34
C ALA A 226 26.86 5.48 -2.68
N ALA A 227 26.18 5.72 -3.81
CA ALA A 227 26.79 5.70 -5.14
C ALA A 227 28.00 6.67 -5.26
N ASN A 228 27.94 7.79 -4.52
CA ASN A 228 28.98 8.81 -4.48
C ASN A 228 29.93 8.66 -3.26
N GLY A 229 29.96 7.49 -2.61
CA GLY A 229 30.93 7.12 -1.60
C GLY A 229 30.59 7.49 -0.15
N LEU A 230 29.36 8.00 0.13
CA LEU A 230 28.94 8.18 1.52
C LEU A 230 28.71 6.84 2.19
N THR A 231 29.18 6.72 3.45
CA THR A 231 29.05 5.50 4.24
C THR A 231 27.98 5.67 5.33
N GLY A 232 27.28 4.59 5.65
CA GLY A 232 26.35 4.49 6.78
C GLY A 232 26.83 3.48 7.81
N PRO A 233 26.24 3.46 9.03
CA PRO A 233 26.60 2.52 10.09
C PRO A 233 26.08 1.12 9.78
N LEU A 234 26.95 0.22 9.33
CA LEU A 234 26.57 -1.13 8.88
C LEU A 234 26.05 -2.03 10.01
N ASP A 235 26.41 -1.74 11.25
CA ASP A 235 25.97 -2.42 12.47
C ASP A 235 24.71 -1.79 13.09
N LEU A 236 24.05 -0.87 12.38
CA LEU A 236 22.84 -0.16 12.86
C LEU A 236 21.74 -1.11 13.32
N PHE A 237 21.64 -2.30 12.70
CA PHE A 237 20.62 -3.28 13.06
C PHE A 237 20.94 -3.95 14.40
N GLU A 238 22.19 -4.35 14.62
CA GLU A 238 22.70 -5.08 15.79
C GLU A 238 23.04 -4.19 16.98
N ALA A 239 23.25 -2.89 16.75
CA ALA A 239 23.61 -1.95 17.80
C ALA A 239 22.64 -2.02 18.97
N GLU A 240 23.11 -1.83 20.20
CA GLU A 240 22.30 -1.88 21.44
C GLU A 240 21.05 -0.98 21.36
N ARG A 241 21.19 0.19 20.74
CA ARG A 241 20.09 1.15 20.49
C ARG A 241 19.73 1.24 19.02
N GLY A 242 19.93 0.14 18.29
CA GLY A 242 19.71 0.05 16.85
C GLY A 242 18.33 -0.45 16.47
N LEU A 243 18.17 -0.81 15.19
CA LEU A 243 16.88 -1.18 14.62
C LEU A 243 16.28 -2.43 15.27
N ARG A 244 17.10 -3.40 15.66
CA ARG A 244 16.63 -4.60 16.36
C ARG A 244 15.92 -4.27 17.68
N ALA A 245 16.46 -3.34 18.44
CA ALA A 245 15.83 -2.90 19.69
C ALA A 245 14.52 -2.16 19.47
N VAL A 246 14.43 -1.40 18.38
CA VAL A 246 13.29 -0.52 18.10
C VAL A 246 12.16 -1.26 17.36
N PHE A 247 12.51 -2.10 16.38
CA PHE A 247 11.50 -2.77 15.53
C PHE A 247 11.17 -4.19 15.99
N ALA A 248 12.13 -4.94 16.50
CA ALA A 248 12.03 -6.38 16.75
C ALA A 248 12.14 -6.75 18.24
N HIS A 249 12.02 -5.79 19.12
CA HIS A 249 12.12 -5.97 20.60
C HIS A 249 13.27 -6.89 21.03
N GLY A 250 14.40 -6.79 20.34
CA GLY A 250 15.62 -7.52 20.67
C GLY A 250 15.73 -8.94 20.13
N SER A 251 14.81 -9.40 19.26
CA SER A 251 14.89 -10.75 18.68
C SER A 251 16.24 -10.98 17.97
N GLU A 252 17.02 -11.98 18.43
CA GLU A 252 18.33 -12.32 17.84
C GLU A 252 18.22 -12.88 16.42
N ALA A 253 17.11 -13.57 16.09
CA ALA A 253 16.85 -14.13 14.77
C ALA A 253 16.47 -13.10 13.72
N ALA A 254 16.23 -11.83 14.10
CA ALA A 254 15.73 -10.80 13.19
C ALA A 254 16.67 -10.56 11.98
N GLY A 255 18.00 -10.59 12.20
CA GLY A 255 18.98 -10.45 11.12
C GLY A 255 18.92 -11.58 10.08
N ASP A 256 18.63 -12.80 10.52
CA ASP A 256 18.53 -13.96 9.64
C ASP A 256 17.25 -13.90 8.79
N VAL A 257 16.16 -13.36 9.34
CA VAL A 257 14.90 -13.16 8.61
C VAL A 257 15.12 -12.19 7.45
N LEU A 258 15.83 -11.08 7.65
CA LEU A 258 16.07 -10.08 6.60
C LEU A 258 16.86 -10.64 5.41
N ALA A 259 17.83 -11.53 5.66
CA ALA A 259 18.74 -12.03 4.66
C ALA A 259 18.52 -13.51 4.28
N ALA A 260 17.37 -14.07 4.60
CA ALA A 260 17.03 -15.44 4.23
C ALA A 260 17.01 -15.62 2.69
N ALA A 261 17.24 -16.84 2.22
CA ALA A 261 17.06 -17.19 0.81
C ALA A 261 15.61 -16.87 0.35
N LEU A 262 15.41 -16.73 -0.97
CA LEU A 262 14.06 -16.61 -1.50
C LEU A 262 13.25 -17.85 -1.06
N PRO A 263 12.07 -17.64 -0.44
CA PRO A 263 11.18 -18.75 -0.13
C PRO A 263 10.64 -19.37 -1.41
N GLY A 264 10.21 -20.63 -1.34
CA GLY A 264 9.54 -21.29 -2.47
C GLY A 264 8.26 -20.55 -2.91
N GLU A 265 7.61 -19.83 -1.98
CA GLU A 265 6.49 -18.94 -2.25
C GLU A 265 6.89 -17.50 -1.92
N SER A 266 6.98 -16.67 -2.94
CA SER A 266 7.36 -15.26 -2.83
C SER A 266 6.32 -14.46 -2.05
N PHE A 267 6.75 -13.47 -1.27
CA PHE A 267 5.85 -12.64 -0.44
C PHE A 267 4.77 -11.91 -1.24
N ILE A 268 5.05 -11.56 -2.49
CA ILE A 268 4.07 -10.93 -3.39
C ILE A 268 2.78 -11.75 -3.57
N MET A 269 2.84 -13.09 -3.33
CA MET A 269 1.68 -13.97 -3.37
C MET A 269 0.69 -13.74 -2.20
N ARG A 270 1.11 -13.03 -1.16
CA ARG A 270 0.34 -12.75 0.07
C ARG A 270 -0.27 -11.36 0.08
N VAL A 271 -0.34 -10.74 -1.06
CA VAL A 271 -0.82 -9.36 -1.22
C VAL A 271 -2.18 -9.38 -1.89
N ALA A 272 -3.08 -8.55 -1.40
CA ALA A 272 -4.41 -8.34 -1.96
C ALA A 272 -4.53 -6.98 -2.60
N MET A 273 -5.33 -6.90 -3.67
CA MET A 273 -5.77 -5.65 -4.26
C MET A 273 -6.99 -5.13 -3.49
N LYS A 274 -7.01 -3.84 -3.16
CA LYS A 274 -8.22 -3.21 -2.62
C LYS A 274 -9.24 -2.95 -3.72
N ALA A 275 -10.47 -3.39 -3.48
CA ALA A 275 -11.59 -3.08 -4.37
C ALA A 275 -12.15 -1.67 -4.11
N TYR A 276 -11.99 -1.17 -2.89
CA TYR A 276 -12.60 0.06 -2.37
C TYR A 276 -11.55 1.02 -1.80
N PRO A 277 -11.71 2.36 -1.95
CA PRO A 277 -10.78 3.37 -1.43
C PRO A 277 -10.95 3.57 0.09
N CYS A 278 -10.53 2.58 0.86
CA CYS A 278 -10.58 2.61 2.32
C CYS A 278 -9.52 1.68 2.92
N PHE A 279 -9.34 1.76 4.23
CA PHE A 279 -8.39 0.89 4.92
C PHE A 279 -8.71 -0.61 4.76
N ALA A 280 -7.72 -1.47 4.93
CA ALA A 280 -7.85 -2.91 4.68
C ALA A 280 -9.00 -3.57 5.46
N GLY A 281 -9.19 -3.18 6.73
CA GLY A 281 -10.27 -3.70 7.57
C GLY A 281 -11.67 -3.26 7.14
N GLY A 282 -11.80 -2.27 6.28
CA GLY A 282 -13.08 -1.79 5.73
C GLY A 282 -13.55 -2.54 4.49
N GLN A 283 -12.66 -3.29 3.81
CA GLN A 283 -12.97 -3.91 2.52
C GLN A 283 -14.18 -4.87 2.60
N SER A 284 -14.17 -5.81 3.55
CA SER A 284 -15.30 -6.75 3.73
C SER A 284 -16.55 -6.04 4.26
N ALA A 285 -16.38 -5.01 5.09
CA ALA A 285 -17.50 -4.25 5.65
C ALA A 285 -18.28 -3.50 4.54
N VAL A 286 -17.56 -2.86 3.60
CA VAL A 286 -18.15 -2.24 2.42
C VAL A 286 -18.83 -3.29 1.54
N ALA A 287 -18.17 -4.42 1.27
CA ALA A 287 -18.76 -5.50 0.47
C ALA A 287 -20.06 -6.05 1.09
N ALA A 288 -20.09 -6.22 2.42
CA ALA A 288 -21.27 -6.68 3.15
C ALA A 288 -22.39 -5.65 3.10
N ALA A 289 -22.08 -4.35 3.26
CA ALA A 289 -23.06 -3.27 3.15
C ALA A 289 -23.69 -3.20 1.75
N LEU A 290 -22.88 -3.30 0.70
CA LEU A 290 -23.36 -3.36 -0.69
C LEU A 290 -24.24 -4.58 -0.96
N ALA A 291 -23.91 -5.74 -0.38
CA ALA A 291 -24.71 -6.94 -0.50
C ALA A 291 -26.06 -6.78 0.23
N LEU A 292 -26.06 -6.21 1.43
CA LEU A 292 -27.30 -5.92 2.16
C LEU A 292 -28.18 -4.91 1.41
N HIS A 293 -27.60 -3.83 0.85
CA HIS A 293 -28.32 -2.86 0.02
C HIS A 293 -29.09 -3.57 -1.11
N ARG A 294 -28.45 -4.51 -1.82
CA ARG A 294 -29.11 -5.28 -2.89
C ARG A 294 -30.26 -6.16 -2.36
N LEU A 295 -30.06 -6.81 -1.21
CA LEU A 295 -31.08 -7.67 -0.58
C LEU A 295 -32.32 -6.90 -0.18
N VAL A 296 -32.17 -5.67 0.32
CA VAL A 296 -33.29 -4.80 0.70
C VAL A 296 -33.75 -3.90 -0.45
N ARG A 297 -33.19 -4.05 -1.66
CA ARG A 297 -33.51 -3.29 -2.87
C ARG A 297 -33.42 -1.77 -2.67
N GLY A 298 -32.41 -1.33 -1.91
CA GLY A 298 -32.18 0.09 -1.62
C GLY A 298 -33.09 0.69 -0.54
N ASP A 299 -34.09 -0.03 -0.04
CA ASP A 299 -35.01 0.49 0.99
C ASP A 299 -34.39 0.31 2.40
N ILE A 300 -33.36 1.12 2.70
CA ILE A 300 -32.69 1.11 4.00
C ILE A 300 -33.59 1.64 5.11
N ALA A 301 -34.57 2.49 4.79
CA ALA A 301 -35.48 3.08 5.77
C ALA A 301 -36.37 2.04 6.44
N ARG A 302 -36.65 0.90 5.78
CA ARG A 302 -37.44 -0.18 6.37
C ARG A 302 -36.71 -0.95 7.47
N LEU A 303 -35.38 -0.91 7.53
CA LEU A 303 -34.61 -1.64 8.54
C LEU A 303 -34.84 -1.04 9.93
N SER A 304 -35.25 -1.88 10.88
CA SER A 304 -35.46 -1.54 12.29
C SER A 304 -34.19 -1.73 13.12
N SER A 305 -33.37 -2.73 12.79
CA SER A 305 -32.09 -3.02 13.46
C SER A 305 -30.99 -3.37 12.45
N ILE A 306 -29.75 -2.99 12.77
CA ILE A 306 -28.56 -3.32 11.98
C ILE A 306 -27.44 -3.68 12.97
N HIS A 307 -27.08 -4.96 12.98
CA HIS A 307 -26.02 -5.50 13.80
C HIS A 307 -24.84 -5.88 12.89
N VAL A 308 -23.69 -5.26 13.14
CA VAL A 308 -22.44 -5.49 12.40
C VAL A 308 -21.50 -6.32 13.26
N VAL A 309 -21.11 -7.49 12.78
CA VAL A 309 -20.17 -8.39 13.43
C VAL A 309 -18.85 -8.37 12.69
N LEU A 310 -17.77 -8.08 13.38
CA LEU A 310 -16.45 -7.82 12.81
C LEU A 310 -15.40 -8.79 13.37
N ALA A 311 -14.20 -8.76 12.79
CA ALA A 311 -13.06 -9.52 13.31
C ALA A 311 -12.69 -9.09 14.74
N ASP A 312 -12.40 -10.07 15.61
CA ASP A 312 -11.87 -9.81 16.96
C ASP A 312 -10.35 -9.56 16.88
N LEU A 313 -9.98 -8.34 16.50
CA LEU A 313 -8.60 -7.91 16.29
C LEU A 313 -8.37 -6.51 16.90
N PRO A 314 -7.18 -6.23 17.47
CA PRO A 314 -6.88 -4.94 18.11
C PRO A 314 -7.15 -3.72 17.22
N ILE A 315 -6.84 -3.80 15.93
CA ILE A 315 -7.11 -2.71 14.99
C ILE A 315 -8.61 -2.47 14.81
N VAL A 316 -9.44 -3.52 14.81
CA VAL A 316 -10.90 -3.41 14.68
C VAL A 316 -11.50 -2.82 15.95
N HIS A 317 -11.03 -3.25 17.13
CA HIS A 317 -11.44 -2.66 18.40
C HIS A 317 -11.15 -1.15 18.44
N ARG A 318 -9.97 -0.72 17.95
CA ARG A 318 -9.64 0.70 17.83
C ARG A 318 -10.61 1.43 16.89
N GLN A 319 -10.95 0.83 15.74
CA GLN A 319 -11.91 1.42 14.79
C GLN A 319 -13.30 1.61 15.41
N MET A 320 -13.71 0.71 16.30
CA MET A 320 -15.01 0.76 16.96
C MET A 320 -15.06 1.72 18.15
N SER A 321 -13.94 2.02 18.79
CA SER A 321 -13.86 2.79 20.04
C SER A 321 -13.30 4.21 19.90
N ASP A 322 -12.54 4.51 18.84
CA ASP A 322 -11.95 5.84 18.62
C ASP A 322 -13.02 6.84 18.18
N PRO A 323 -13.31 7.90 18.98
CA PRO A 323 -14.33 8.89 18.65
C PRO A 323 -14.13 9.55 17.28
N GLY A 324 -12.88 9.81 16.87
CA GLY A 324 -12.54 10.42 15.59
C GLY A 324 -12.83 9.52 14.39
N ARG A 325 -13.02 8.20 14.61
CA ARG A 325 -13.40 7.22 13.59
C ARG A 325 -14.88 6.89 13.63
N ILE A 326 -15.50 6.96 14.82
CA ILE A 326 -16.96 6.84 14.94
C ILE A 326 -17.62 8.02 14.25
N VAL A 327 -17.10 9.25 14.46
CA VAL A 327 -17.58 10.48 13.83
C VAL A 327 -16.42 11.18 13.13
N PRO A 328 -16.10 10.82 11.88
CA PRO A 328 -14.97 11.38 11.17
C PRO A 328 -15.15 12.88 10.86
N HIS A 329 -14.02 13.61 10.90
CA HIS A 329 -13.95 15.05 10.64
C HIS A 329 -13.06 15.41 9.44
N SER A 330 -12.37 14.43 8.86
CA SER A 330 -11.54 14.58 7.66
C SER A 330 -11.77 13.41 6.72
N ARG A 331 -11.30 13.53 5.48
CA ARG A 331 -11.34 12.45 4.51
C ARG A 331 -10.53 11.23 4.99
N GLU A 332 -9.35 11.48 5.54
CA GLU A 332 -8.44 10.44 6.05
C GLU A 332 -9.01 9.73 7.30
N ALA A 333 -9.86 10.41 8.07
CA ALA A 333 -10.61 9.76 9.14
C ALA A 333 -11.81 8.97 8.58
N ALA A 334 -12.49 9.49 7.54
CA ALA A 334 -13.65 8.86 6.91
C ALA A 334 -13.27 7.55 6.20
N ASP A 335 -12.14 7.50 5.47
CA ASP A 335 -11.66 6.27 4.82
C ASP A 335 -11.21 5.19 5.82
N HIS A 336 -11.11 5.54 7.10
CA HIS A 336 -10.84 4.66 8.23
C HIS A 336 -12.02 4.48 9.20
N SER A 337 -13.20 4.98 8.89
CA SER A 337 -14.40 4.89 9.72
C SER A 337 -15.32 3.75 9.27
N LEU A 338 -15.35 2.63 10.00
CA LEU A 338 -16.30 1.54 9.71
C LEU A 338 -17.74 2.03 9.69
N HIS A 339 -18.10 2.95 10.60
CA HIS A 339 -19.45 3.52 10.66
C HIS A 339 -19.81 4.26 9.36
N PHE A 340 -18.95 5.16 8.91
CA PHE A 340 -19.18 5.92 7.68
C PHE A 340 -19.16 5.01 6.44
N LEU A 341 -18.16 4.12 6.32
CA LEU A 341 -18.01 3.23 5.18
C LEU A 341 -19.24 2.35 4.97
N ILE A 342 -19.76 1.75 6.06
CA ILE A 342 -20.97 0.92 6.01
C ILE A 342 -22.19 1.78 5.71
N ALA A 343 -22.35 2.92 6.37
CA ALA A 343 -23.54 3.78 6.18
C ALA A 343 -23.66 4.29 4.75
N VAL A 344 -22.59 4.84 4.18
CA VAL A 344 -22.62 5.39 2.83
C VAL A 344 -22.80 4.30 1.77
N ALA A 345 -22.16 3.14 1.94
CA ALA A 345 -22.34 2.00 1.04
C ALA A 345 -23.76 1.42 1.10
N LEU A 346 -24.37 1.38 2.28
CA LEU A 346 -25.79 0.98 2.45
C LEU A 346 -26.75 1.95 1.77
N VAL A 347 -26.51 3.26 1.89
CA VAL A 347 -27.43 4.27 1.33
C VAL A 347 -27.30 4.36 -0.18
N ASP A 348 -26.07 4.44 -0.69
CA ASP A 348 -25.81 4.69 -2.11
C ASP A 348 -25.87 3.41 -2.98
N GLY A 349 -25.74 2.22 -2.40
CA GLY A 349 -25.61 0.96 -3.15
C GLY A 349 -24.36 0.90 -4.04
N ALA A 350 -23.43 1.84 -3.84
CA ALA A 350 -22.14 1.96 -4.51
C ALA A 350 -21.08 2.44 -3.53
N PHE A 351 -19.81 2.12 -3.80
CA PHE A 351 -18.70 2.66 -3.02
C PHE A 351 -17.45 2.87 -3.88
N GLY A 352 -17.00 4.11 -3.95
CA GLY A 352 -15.83 4.56 -4.70
C GLY A 352 -15.38 5.94 -4.19
N LEU A 353 -14.68 6.70 -5.03
CA LEU A 353 -14.16 8.02 -4.65
C LEU A 353 -15.30 9.04 -4.45
N ALA A 354 -16.36 8.96 -5.25
CA ALA A 354 -17.51 9.87 -5.17
C ALA A 354 -18.19 9.86 -3.80
N GLN A 355 -18.09 8.76 -3.02
CA GLN A 355 -18.66 8.67 -1.70
C GLN A 355 -17.96 9.56 -0.65
N PHE A 356 -16.82 10.16 -1.01
CA PHE A 356 -16.11 11.14 -0.17
C PHE A 356 -16.35 12.59 -0.61
N ASP A 357 -17.00 12.83 -1.76
CA ASP A 357 -17.24 14.17 -2.29
C ASP A 357 -18.12 14.98 -1.33
N ASN A 358 -17.96 16.30 -1.38
CA ASN A 358 -18.74 17.24 -0.58
C ASN A 358 -18.75 16.90 0.93
N GLN A 359 -17.71 16.27 1.42
CA GLN A 359 -17.59 15.90 2.84
C GLN A 359 -18.78 15.07 3.35
N ARG A 360 -19.22 14.07 2.58
CA ARG A 360 -20.40 13.23 2.90
C ARG A 360 -20.39 12.63 4.31
N TRP A 361 -19.23 12.48 4.93
CA TRP A 361 -19.12 12.08 6.34
C TRP A 361 -19.71 13.08 7.33
N THR A 362 -20.07 14.30 6.90
CA THR A 362 -20.79 15.31 7.69
C THR A 362 -22.30 15.29 7.49
N ASP A 363 -22.80 14.51 6.55
CA ASP A 363 -24.23 14.41 6.22
C ASP A 363 -25.05 13.95 7.44
N PRO A 364 -26.04 14.73 7.90
CA PRO A 364 -26.85 14.39 9.06
C PRO A 364 -27.62 13.07 8.92
N GLN A 365 -28.05 12.70 7.71
CA GLN A 365 -28.78 11.45 7.46
C GLN A 365 -27.85 10.25 7.62
N LEU A 366 -26.64 10.33 7.06
CA LEU A 366 -25.62 9.30 7.27
C LEU A 366 -25.23 9.18 8.74
N ARG A 367 -25.02 10.29 9.45
CA ARG A 367 -24.73 10.29 10.89
C ARG A 367 -25.84 9.67 11.72
N ALA A 368 -27.09 9.96 11.40
CA ALA A 368 -28.23 9.32 12.05
C ALA A 368 -28.26 7.80 11.82
N LEU A 369 -27.91 7.34 10.61
CA LEU A 369 -27.79 5.91 10.31
C LEU A 369 -26.62 5.28 11.05
N MET A 370 -25.45 5.92 11.05
CA MET A 370 -24.24 5.46 11.79
C MET A 370 -24.54 5.21 13.27
N ALA A 371 -25.32 6.09 13.90
CA ALA A 371 -25.70 5.96 15.32
C ALA A 371 -26.63 4.77 15.61
N ARG A 372 -27.23 4.13 14.60
CA ARG A 372 -28.09 2.96 14.74
C ARG A 372 -27.35 1.63 14.69
N PHE A 373 -26.06 1.62 14.33
CA PHE A 373 -25.27 0.39 14.22
C PHE A 373 -24.95 -0.14 15.61
N VAL A 374 -25.27 -1.42 15.83
CA VAL A 374 -24.74 -2.19 16.95
C VAL A 374 -23.55 -2.97 16.42
N MET A 375 -22.33 -2.62 16.84
CA MET A 375 -21.10 -3.28 16.38
C MET A 375 -20.54 -4.19 17.47
N THR A 376 -20.19 -5.41 17.09
CA THR A 376 -19.54 -6.40 17.98
C THR A 376 -18.41 -7.10 17.22
N THR A 377 -17.56 -7.82 17.95
CA THR A 377 -16.52 -8.67 17.36
C THR A 377 -16.83 -10.15 17.64
N ASP A 378 -16.31 -11.03 16.77
CA ASP A 378 -16.50 -12.48 16.88
C ASP A 378 -15.19 -13.22 16.54
N ARG A 379 -14.72 -14.04 17.50
CA ARG A 379 -13.50 -14.84 17.37
C ARG A 379 -13.64 -15.99 16.38
N ASP A 380 -14.82 -16.58 16.27
CA ASP A 380 -15.06 -17.67 15.34
C ASP A 380 -15.06 -17.15 13.90
N LEU A 381 -15.73 -16.04 13.65
CA LEU A 381 -15.71 -15.33 12.38
C LEU A 381 -14.27 -14.98 11.98
N THR A 382 -13.47 -14.47 12.94
CA THR A 382 -12.04 -14.15 12.74
C THR A 382 -11.23 -15.38 12.35
N ARG A 383 -11.44 -16.49 13.03
CA ARG A 383 -10.73 -17.76 12.80
C ARG A 383 -11.06 -18.32 11.40
N ARG A 384 -12.33 -18.31 11.00
CA ARG A 384 -12.78 -18.79 9.69
C ARG A 384 -12.21 -17.99 8.53
N ALA A 385 -12.02 -16.69 8.71
CA ALA A 385 -11.47 -15.80 7.71
C ALA A 385 -9.93 -15.85 7.59
N GLY A 386 -9.25 -16.49 8.54
CA GLY A 386 -7.79 -16.63 8.52
C GLY A 386 -7.06 -15.28 8.48
N SER A 387 -6.50 -14.93 7.34
CA SER A 387 -5.70 -13.70 7.14
C SER A 387 -6.52 -12.46 6.80
N SER A 388 -7.83 -12.59 6.61
CA SER A 388 -8.73 -11.49 6.21
C SER A 388 -9.28 -10.69 7.40
N TYR A 389 -10.02 -9.62 7.08
CA TYR A 389 -10.85 -8.84 8.00
C TYR A 389 -12.33 -9.10 7.67
N PRO A 390 -12.94 -10.17 8.19
CA PRO A 390 -14.31 -10.53 7.85
C PRO A 390 -15.31 -9.52 8.41
N CYS A 391 -16.50 -9.50 7.78
CA CYS A 391 -17.65 -8.76 8.27
C CYS A 391 -18.93 -9.55 8.02
N ALA A 392 -19.80 -9.64 9.03
CA ALA A 392 -21.18 -10.04 8.86
C ALA A 392 -22.13 -8.92 9.25
N ILE A 393 -23.22 -8.72 8.48
CA ILE A 393 -24.27 -7.75 8.82
C ILE A 393 -25.58 -8.51 8.94
N ARG A 394 -26.18 -8.47 10.13
CA ARG A 394 -27.50 -9.02 10.44
C ARG A 394 -28.47 -7.87 10.63
N ALA A 395 -29.53 -7.82 9.83
CA ALA A 395 -30.51 -6.77 9.89
C ALA A 395 -31.92 -7.33 9.98
N THR A 396 -32.82 -6.59 10.62
CA THR A 396 -34.24 -6.94 10.66
C THR A 396 -35.05 -5.75 10.19
N ASP A 397 -36.07 -5.95 9.39
CA ASP A 397 -36.97 -4.87 9.00
C ASP A 397 -38.14 -4.70 9.98
N ARG A 398 -38.98 -3.70 9.71
CA ARG A 398 -40.14 -3.38 10.56
C ARG A 398 -41.20 -4.46 10.56
N ASP A 399 -41.21 -5.32 9.52
CA ASP A 399 -42.14 -6.44 9.38
C ASP A 399 -41.60 -7.73 10.03
N GLY A 400 -40.42 -7.65 10.65
CA GLY A 400 -39.76 -8.77 11.34
C GLY A 400 -38.95 -9.69 10.39
N LYS A 401 -38.82 -9.35 9.11
CA LYS A 401 -38.00 -10.12 8.18
C LYS A 401 -36.54 -9.91 8.46
N ALA A 402 -35.79 -11.02 8.61
CA ALA A 402 -34.36 -11.01 8.83
C ALA A 402 -33.58 -11.06 7.50
N TYR A 403 -32.42 -10.40 7.50
CA TYR A 403 -31.43 -10.38 6.42
C TYR A 403 -30.08 -10.69 7.04
N ASP A 404 -29.32 -11.59 6.44
CA ASP A 404 -27.97 -11.98 6.90
C ASP A 404 -27.02 -11.96 5.71
N VAL A 405 -25.88 -11.28 5.88
CA VAL A 405 -24.80 -11.18 4.90
C VAL A 405 -23.50 -11.45 5.63
N GLU A 406 -22.71 -12.36 5.12
CA GLU A 406 -21.37 -12.66 5.64
C GLU A 406 -20.35 -12.60 4.51
N ILE A 407 -19.26 -11.85 4.71
CA ILE A 407 -18.12 -11.73 3.81
C ILE A 407 -16.86 -12.10 4.59
N LEU A 408 -16.30 -13.25 4.29
CA LEU A 408 -15.04 -13.71 4.88
C LEU A 408 -13.84 -13.06 4.16
N HIS A 409 -13.89 -13.02 2.84
CA HIS A 409 -12.86 -12.42 2.00
C HIS A 409 -13.48 -11.37 1.09
N PRO A 410 -12.94 -10.13 1.07
CA PRO A 410 -13.42 -9.10 0.15
C PRO A 410 -12.92 -9.38 -1.27
N PRO A 411 -13.53 -8.79 -2.32
CA PRO A 411 -13.01 -8.87 -3.68
C PRO A 411 -11.53 -8.46 -3.75
N GLY A 412 -10.72 -9.21 -4.49
CA GLY A 412 -9.29 -8.98 -4.62
C GLY A 412 -8.42 -9.53 -3.48
N HIS A 413 -8.99 -10.32 -2.57
CA HIS A 413 -8.23 -10.96 -1.49
C HIS A 413 -7.32 -12.08 -2.03
N ALA A 414 -6.10 -12.20 -1.47
CA ALA A 414 -5.08 -13.15 -1.91
C ALA A 414 -5.52 -14.62 -1.86
N ALA A 415 -6.44 -14.98 -0.95
CA ALA A 415 -6.96 -16.35 -0.86
C ALA A 415 -7.75 -16.80 -2.11
N GLU A 416 -8.29 -15.84 -2.88
CA GLU A 416 -9.00 -16.11 -4.13
C GLU A 416 -8.07 -15.97 -5.36
N GLY A 417 -6.80 -15.60 -5.12
CA GLY A 417 -5.85 -15.23 -6.15
C GLY A 417 -6.11 -13.83 -6.72
N LEU A 418 -5.05 -13.16 -7.15
CA LEU A 418 -5.19 -11.90 -7.89
C LEU A 418 -5.56 -12.25 -9.34
N ASP A 419 -6.81 -11.97 -9.70
CA ASP A 419 -7.34 -12.18 -11.05
C ASP A 419 -7.00 -11.01 -11.95
N ALA A 420 -6.43 -11.30 -13.13
CA ALA A 420 -6.04 -10.29 -14.11
C ALA A 420 -7.26 -9.46 -14.59
N SER A 421 -8.43 -10.08 -14.80
CA SER A 421 -9.62 -9.36 -15.23
C SER A 421 -10.08 -8.36 -14.17
N ALA A 422 -10.07 -8.73 -12.90
CA ALA A 422 -10.43 -7.85 -11.79
C ALA A 422 -9.48 -6.64 -11.66
N VAL A 423 -8.17 -6.86 -11.91
CA VAL A 423 -7.18 -5.76 -11.92
C VAL A 423 -7.45 -4.79 -13.06
N LEU A 424 -7.68 -5.31 -14.27
CA LEU A 424 -7.97 -4.51 -15.45
C LEU A 424 -9.29 -3.74 -15.33
N GLU A 425 -10.33 -4.38 -14.83
CA GLU A 425 -11.62 -3.73 -14.54
C GLU A 425 -11.47 -2.61 -13.52
N LYS A 426 -10.68 -2.83 -12.46
CA LYS A 426 -10.37 -1.78 -11.48
C LYS A 426 -9.61 -0.64 -12.12
N PHE A 427 -8.54 -0.95 -12.89
CA PHE A 427 -7.74 0.05 -13.59
C PHE A 427 -8.62 0.91 -14.50
N ASP A 428 -9.45 0.28 -15.34
CA ASP A 428 -10.37 0.98 -16.23
C ASP A 428 -11.36 1.87 -15.46
N ARG A 429 -11.95 1.34 -14.40
CA ARG A 429 -12.92 2.07 -13.58
C ARG A 429 -12.32 3.31 -12.91
N VAL A 430 -11.13 3.18 -12.30
CA VAL A 430 -10.54 4.29 -11.53
C VAL A 430 -9.85 5.33 -12.40
N THR A 431 -9.57 5.00 -13.66
CA THR A 431 -8.90 5.90 -14.61
C THR A 431 -9.83 6.44 -15.69
N ALA A 432 -11.11 6.02 -15.73
CA ALA A 432 -12.05 6.37 -16.79
C ALA A 432 -12.21 7.88 -17.02
N ASP A 433 -12.23 8.66 -15.93
CA ASP A 433 -12.40 10.12 -16.00
C ASP A 433 -11.07 10.88 -16.26
N ARG A 434 -9.94 10.15 -16.32
CA ARG A 434 -8.59 10.73 -16.45
C ARG A 434 -7.91 10.38 -17.74
N LEU A 435 -8.10 9.17 -18.22
CA LEU A 435 -7.41 8.61 -19.35
C LEU A 435 -8.39 8.23 -20.47
N LYS A 436 -8.04 8.57 -21.70
CA LYS A 436 -8.73 8.04 -22.86
C LYS A 436 -8.48 6.53 -22.98
N THR A 437 -9.43 5.80 -23.56
CA THR A 437 -9.32 4.35 -23.75
C THR A 437 -8.00 3.93 -24.42
N GLY A 438 -7.55 4.66 -25.46
CA GLY A 438 -6.29 4.37 -26.14
C GLY A 438 -5.06 4.49 -25.22
N GLN A 439 -5.03 5.46 -24.31
CA GLN A 439 -3.94 5.59 -23.36
C GLN A 439 -3.97 4.48 -22.31
N ARG A 440 -5.16 4.13 -21.80
CA ARG A 440 -5.31 2.97 -20.90
C ARG A 440 -4.78 1.68 -21.50
N SER A 441 -5.15 1.41 -22.76
CA SER A 441 -4.67 0.22 -23.49
C SER A 441 -3.16 0.23 -23.64
N ARG A 442 -2.54 1.38 -24.01
CA ARG A 442 -1.08 1.50 -24.14
C ARG A 442 -0.34 1.25 -22.81
N ILE A 443 -0.86 1.76 -21.68
CA ILE A 443 -0.29 1.52 -20.36
C ILE A 443 -0.30 0.02 -20.04
N VAL A 444 -1.46 -0.63 -20.17
CA VAL A 444 -1.61 -2.05 -19.92
C VAL A 444 -0.68 -2.87 -20.82
N GLU A 445 -0.67 -2.60 -22.11
CA GLU A 445 0.18 -3.30 -23.08
C GLU A 445 1.66 -3.12 -22.74
N ALA A 446 2.11 -1.90 -22.44
CA ALA A 446 3.49 -1.62 -22.07
C ALA A 446 3.91 -2.38 -20.80
N VAL A 447 3.05 -2.47 -19.77
CA VAL A 447 3.35 -3.25 -18.57
C VAL A 447 3.41 -4.75 -18.88
N MET A 448 2.47 -5.27 -19.67
CA MET A 448 2.44 -6.69 -20.00
C MET A 448 3.64 -7.14 -20.85
N GLN A 449 4.24 -6.23 -21.63
CA GLN A 449 5.42 -6.48 -22.45
C GLN A 449 6.77 -6.26 -21.74
N LEU A 450 6.80 -5.83 -20.45
CA LEU A 450 8.03 -5.48 -19.73
C LEU A 450 9.09 -6.59 -19.72
N GLU A 451 8.69 -7.88 -19.65
CA GLU A 451 9.67 -8.97 -19.62
C GLU A 451 10.57 -9.03 -20.84
N SER A 452 10.05 -8.63 -22.01
CA SER A 452 10.78 -8.59 -23.28
C SER A 452 11.32 -7.20 -23.62
N ALA A 453 10.94 -6.16 -22.86
CA ALA A 453 11.35 -4.79 -23.15
C ALA A 453 12.82 -4.54 -22.78
N HIS A 454 13.58 -3.99 -23.71
CA HIS A 454 14.99 -3.63 -23.50
C HIS A 454 15.17 -2.39 -22.61
N SER A 455 14.14 -1.54 -22.51
CA SER A 455 14.07 -0.38 -21.61
C SER A 455 12.64 -0.20 -21.09
N CYS A 456 12.48 0.61 -20.04
CA CYS A 456 11.18 1.00 -19.49
C CYS A 456 10.56 2.21 -20.22
N ASP A 457 11.22 2.78 -21.25
CA ASP A 457 10.84 4.04 -21.87
C ASP A 457 9.41 4.03 -22.44
N GLY A 458 9.00 2.92 -23.07
CA GLY A 458 7.64 2.79 -23.60
C GLY A 458 6.56 2.88 -22.53
N LEU A 459 6.78 2.27 -21.39
CA LEU A 459 5.91 2.40 -20.22
C LEU A 459 5.91 3.84 -19.72
N LEU A 460 7.07 4.43 -19.47
CA LEU A 460 7.21 5.77 -18.89
C LEU A 460 6.57 6.84 -19.78
N GLN A 461 6.74 6.76 -21.09
CA GLN A 461 6.07 7.66 -22.05
C GLN A 461 4.55 7.53 -22.00
N SER A 462 4.01 6.32 -21.77
CA SER A 462 2.57 6.11 -21.67
C SER A 462 1.94 6.75 -20.42
N LEU A 463 2.76 7.05 -19.39
CA LEU A 463 2.33 7.70 -18.16
C LEU A 463 2.20 9.22 -18.28
N LEU A 464 2.74 9.83 -19.33
CA LEU A 464 2.66 11.27 -19.56
C LEU A 464 1.25 11.67 -20.03
N PRO A 465 0.80 12.90 -19.73
CA PRO A 465 -0.45 13.42 -20.27
C PRO A 465 -0.40 13.43 -21.80
N GLU A 466 -1.45 12.99 -22.46
CA GLU A 466 -1.58 13.17 -23.90
C GLU A 466 -1.50 14.65 -24.25
N GLN A 467 -0.82 14.97 -25.34
CA GLN A 467 -0.83 16.34 -25.87
C GLN A 467 -2.29 16.67 -26.26
N ALA A 468 -2.76 17.84 -25.84
CA ALA A 468 -3.98 18.38 -26.42
C ALA A 468 -3.79 18.49 -27.93
N PRO A 469 -4.76 18.09 -28.75
CA PRO A 469 -4.68 18.16 -30.20
C PRO A 469 -4.47 19.59 -30.67
#